data_7419ecb67940a22840f6bb040dfe822a
#
_entry.id   7419ecb67940a22840f6bb040dfe822a
#
_cell.length_a   1.000
_cell.length_b   1.000
_cell.length_c   1.000
_cell.angle_alpha   90.00
_cell.angle_beta   90.00
_cell.angle_gamma   90.00
#
_symmetry.space_group_name_H-M   'P 1'
#
loop_
_entity.id
_entity.type
_entity.pdbx_description
1 polymer ?
#
loop_
_entity_poly.entity_id
_entity_poly.type
_entity_poly.pdbx_seq_one_letter_code
_entity_poly.pdbx_strand_id
1 'polypeptide(L)'
;MSFFSKLFGTKQEEDITMTKSNIGIILGSTREGRVSPQVGAWVKKLADQRGDAHYTIIDIADYKLPLLGEAGGDASGAAAWSEIIAKQDGFVFIVQEYNHSISASLKNALDYLRVEWNDKAAGIVSYGSVGGARAAEHLRGILSELSVAHVRVHPALSLFTDFENGTELKPADVQAASVNQMLDQVIPWTTALNTIRK
;
A
#
# COMPACT_ATOMS: atom_id res chain seq x y z
N MET A 1 -55.45 -19.08 13.81
CA MET A 1 -54.47 -18.48 12.89
C MET A 1 -53.88 -17.26 13.58
N SER A 2 -52.62 -17.31 13.92
CA SER A 2 -51.95 -16.39 14.86
C SER A 2 -51.70 -15.03 14.28
N PHE A 3 -52.04 -13.99 15.01
CA PHE A 3 -51.88 -12.54 14.69
C PHE A 3 -50.40 -12.10 14.65
N PHE A 4 -49.45 -12.97 14.96
CA PHE A 4 -48.00 -12.65 15.07
C PHE A 4 -47.21 -12.76 13.79
N SER A 5 -47.76 -13.25 12.67
CA SER A 5 -46.98 -13.45 11.43
C SER A 5 -46.92 -12.20 10.51
N LYS A 6 -47.53 -11.06 10.88
CA LYS A 6 -47.57 -9.86 10.05
C LYS A 6 -46.61 -8.75 10.47
N LEU A 7 -45.80 -8.93 11.53
CA LEU A 7 -44.94 -7.87 12.08
C LEU A 7 -43.44 -8.02 11.76
N PHE A 8 -43.04 -9.13 11.16
CA PHE A 8 -41.66 -9.30 10.70
C PHE A 8 -41.67 -9.40 9.16
N GLY A 9 -41.76 -8.22 8.53
CA GLY A 9 -41.39 -8.12 7.12
C GLY A 9 -40.02 -8.72 6.95
N THR A 10 -39.89 -9.73 6.08
CA THR A 10 -38.61 -10.23 5.61
C THR A 10 -37.84 -9.02 5.07
N LYS A 11 -36.80 -8.57 5.81
CA LYS A 11 -35.77 -7.74 5.23
C LYS A 11 -35.24 -8.55 4.04
N GLN A 12 -35.53 -8.09 2.82
CA GLN A 12 -34.75 -8.47 1.67
C GLN A 12 -33.31 -8.04 2.03
N GLU A 13 -32.42 -9.01 2.21
CA GLU A 13 -30.99 -8.76 2.11
C GLU A 13 -30.78 -8.27 0.67
N GLU A 14 -30.70 -6.96 0.52
CA GLU A 14 -30.13 -6.39 -0.71
C GLU A 14 -28.72 -6.95 -0.80
N ASP A 15 -28.51 -7.81 -1.77
CA ASP A 15 -27.21 -8.32 -2.17
C ASP A 15 -26.44 -7.12 -2.74
N ILE A 16 -25.87 -6.31 -1.82
CA ILE A 16 -24.97 -5.21 -2.16
C ILE A 16 -23.74 -5.90 -2.73
N THR A 17 -23.70 -6.08 -4.03
CA THR A 17 -22.46 -6.43 -4.74
C THR A 17 -21.46 -5.30 -4.47
N MET A 18 -20.73 -5.43 -3.37
CA MET A 18 -19.66 -4.51 -3.01
C MET A 18 -18.64 -4.54 -4.14
N THR A 19 -18.49 -3.43 -4.85
CA THR A 19 -17.42 -3.28 -5.84
C THR A 19 -16.09 -3.47 -5.14
N LYS A 20 -15.22 -4.33 -5.71
CA LYS A 20 -13.90 -4.58 -5.13
C LYS A 20 -13.10 -3.29 -5.07
N SER A 21 -12.46 -3.05 -3.93
CA SER A 21 -11.57 -1.89 -3.74
C SER A 21 -10.34 -1.95 -4.65
N ASN A 22 -9.83 -0.80 -5.05
CA ASN A 22 -8.57 -0.65 -5.77
C ASN A 22 -7.43 -0.43 -4.79
N ILE A 23 -6.44 -1.31 -4.78
CA ILE A 23 -5.29 -1.25 -3.88
C ILE A 23 -4.02 -1.00 -4.69
N GLY A 24 -3.37 0.14 -4.47
CA GLY A 24 -2.10 0.48 -5.08
C GLY A 24 -0.92 -0.14 -4.33
N ILE A 25 -0.10 -0.96 -5.00
CA ILE A 25 1.17 -1.46 -4.47
C ILE A 25 2.26 -0.50 -4.93
N ILE A 26 2.70 0.38 -4.04
CA ILE A 26 3.63 1.47 -4.36
C ILE A 26 5.07 1.01 -4.16
N LEU A 27 5.88 1.06 -5.23
CA LEU A 27 7.32 0.76 -5.16
C LEU A 27 8.09 2.01 -4.76
N GLY A 28 8.62 2.04 -3.53
CA GLY A 28 9.25 3.23 -2.93
C GLY A 28 10.69 3.49 -3.35
N SER A 29 11.30 2.70 -4.25
CA SER A 29 12.70 2.87 -4.67
C SER A 29 12.81 3.22 -6.15
N THR A 30 13.64 4.21 -6.47
CA THR A 30 13.98 4.59 -7.86
C THR A 30 15.42 4.26 -8.23
N ARG A 31 16.20 3.66 -7.30
CA ARG A 31 17.63 3.38 -7.51
C ARG A 31 17.81 2.35 -8.62
N GLU A 32 18.84 2.52 -9.44
CA GLU A 32 19.29 1.49 -10.39
C GLU A 32 19.68 0.19 -9.64
N GLY A 33 19.33 -0.96 -10.18
CA GLY A 33 19.55 -2.27 -9.53
C GLY A 33 18.70 -2.52 -8.29
N ARG A 34 17.61 -1.74 -8.07
CA ARG A 34 16.68 -1.93 -6.94
C ARG A 34 15.96 -3.27 -7.00
N VAL A 35 15.66 -3.83 -5.83
CA VAL A 35 14.91 -5.08 -5.70
C VAL A 35 13.40 -4.85 -5.44
N SER A 36 12.97 -3.59 -5.26
CA SER A 36 11.56 -3.28 -5.01
C SER A 36 10.59 -3.84 -6.06
N PRO A 37 10.92 -3.93 -7.38
CA PRO A 37 10.04 -4.58 -8.35
C PRO A 37 9.80 -6.06 -8.07
N GLN A 38 10.83 -6.79 -7.60
CA GLN A 38 10.68 -8.21 -7.24
C GLN A 38 9.78 -8.37 -6.02
N VAL A 39 9.96 -7.53 -4.98
CA VAL A 39 9.13 -7.55 -3.78
C VAL A 39 7.68 -7.19 -4.13
N GLY A 40 7.47 -6.14 -4.93
CA GLY A 40 6.14 -5.73 -5.35
C GLY A 40 5.42 -6.80 -6.19
N ALA A 41 6.12 -7.43 -7.13
CA ALA A 41 5.56 -8.52 -7.93
C ALA A 41 5.19 -9.74 -7.08
N TRP A 42 6.02 -10.09 -6.10
CA TRP A 42 5.74 -11.17 -5.17
C TRP A 42 4.52 -10.86 -4.28
N VAL A 43 4.44 -9.66 -3.72
CA VAL A 43 3.28 -9.22 -2.92
C VAL A 43 2.02 -9.23 -3.78
N LYS A 44 2.08 -8.69 -5.01
CA LYS A 44 0.95 -8.71 -5.95
C LYS A 44 0.48 -10.12 -6.27
N LYS A 45 1.40 -11.05 -6.51
CA LYS A 45 1.06 -12.46 -6.76
C LYS A 45 0.26 -13.07 -5.60
N LEU A 46 0.67 -12.83 -4.35
CA LEU A 46 -0.06 -13.30 -3.16
C LEU A 46 -1.44 -12.61 -3.04
N ALA A 47 -1.48 -11.31 -3.28
CA ALA A 47 -2.68 -10.51 -3.21
C ALA A 47 -3.72 -10.91 -4.28
N ASP A 48 -3.30 -11.12 -5.53
CA ASP A 48 -4.18 -11.55 -6.62
C ASP A 48 -4.84 -12.93 -6.35
N GLN A 49 -4.13 -13.83 -5.66
CA GLN A 49 -4.67 -15.14 -5.28
C GLN A 49 -5.86 -15.05 -4.30
N ARG A 50 -5.97 -13.94 -3.57
CA ARG A 50 -7.07 -13.71 -2.63
C ARG A 50 -8.38 -13.36 -3.36
N GLY A 51 -8.29 -12.63 -4.45
CA GLY A 51 -9.45 -12.20 -5.24
C GLY A 51 -10.40 -11.23 -4.53
N ASP A 52 -9.96 -10.60 -3.42
CA ASP A 52 -10.76 -9.73 -2.56
C ASP A 52 -10.69 -8.23 -2.97
N ALA A 53 -9.73 -7.84 -3.78
CA ALA A 53 -9.56 -6.48 -4.31
C ALA A 53 -8.90 -6.49 -5.71
N HIS A 54 -8.80 -5.32 -6.34
CA HIS A 54 -8.00 -5.09 -7.54
C HIS A 54 -6.64 -4.53 -7.12
N TYR A 55 -5.56 -5.25 -7.41
CA TYR A 55 -4.20 -4.86 -7.02
C TYR A 55 -3.40 -4.36 -8.22
N THR A 56 -2.88 -3.13 -8.12
CA THR A 56 -2.09 -2.50 -9.19
C THR A 56 -0.72 -2.09 -8.66
N ILE A 57 0.37 -2.49 -9.34
CA ILE A 57 1.71 -1.98 -9.04
C ILE A 57 1.81 -0.54 -9.56
N ILE A 58 2.29 0.35 -8.69
CA ILE A 58 2.53 1.75 -8.99
C ILE A 58 4.01 2.02 -8.67
N ASP A 59 4.82 2.19 -9.72
CA ASP A 59 6.25 2.44 -9.59
C ASP A 59 6.52 3.93 -9.62
N ILE A 60 7.02 4.52 -8.52
CA ILE A 60 7.31 5.96 -8.46
C ILE A 60 8.37 6.41 -9.49
N ALA A 61 9.21 5.49 -9.99
CA ALA A 61 10.20 5.79 -11.02
C ALA A 61 9.57 6.19 -12.36
N ASP A 62 8.37 5.72 -12.66
CA ASP A 62 7.70 5.98 -13.94
C ASP A 62 7.24 7.45 -14.06
N TYR A 63 7.06 8.13 -12.92
CA TYR A 63 6.54 9.51 -12.86
C TYR A 63 7.63 10.57 -12.93
N LYS A 64 8.92 10.21 -12.77
CA LYS A 64 10.09 11.11 -12.90
C LYS A 64 9.91 12.42 -12.13
N LEU A 65 9.40 12.35 -10.91
CA LEU A 65 9.12 13.52 -10.09
C LEU A 65 10.45 14.24 -9.71
N PRO A 66 10.66 15.51 -10.09
CA PRO A 66 11.80 16.28 -9.59
C PRO A 66 11.66 16.52 -8.08
N LEU A 67 12.67 17.03 -7.41
CA LEU A 67 12.50 17.42 -6.01
C LEU A 67 11.42 18.50 -5.90
N LEU A 68 10.48 18.31 -4.98
CA LEU A 68 9.39 19.25 -4.77
C LEU A 68 9.95 20.65 -4.45
N GLY A 69 9.54 21.64 -5.24
CA GLY A 69 10.01 23.02 -5.12
C GLY A 69 11.32 23.32 -5.84
N GLU A 70 11.94 22.36 -6.54
CA GLU A 70 13.11 22.61 -7.36
C GLU A 70 12.77 23.49 -8.57
N ALA A 71 13.50 24.60 -8.72
CA ALA A 71 13.29 25.53 -9.82
C ALA A 71 13.72 24.90 -11.17
N GLY A 72 12.83 24.96 -12.17
CA GLY A 72 13.09 24.43 -13.52
C GLY A 72 12.96 22.90 -13.66
N GLY A 73 12.53 22.20 -12.63
CA GLY A 73 12.22 20.78 -12.70
C GLY A 73 10.98 20.54 -13.60
N ASP A 74 11.02 19.47 -14.43
CA ASP A 74 9.86 19.04 -15.22
C ASP A 74 8.88 18.26 -14.33
N ALA A 75 7.83 18.92 -13.87
CA ALA A 75 6.78 18.32 -13.05
C ALA A 75 5.64 17.67 -13.88
N SER A 76 5.86 17.39 -15.18
CA SER A 76 4.83 16.78 -16.04
C SER A 76 4.28 15.45 -15.50
N GLY A 77 5.10 14.68 -14.77
CA GLY A 77 4.67 13.46 -14.09
C GLY A 77 3.75 13.67 -12.89
N ALA A 78 3.71 14.88 -12.31
CA ALA A 78 2.96 15.15 -11.08
C ALA A 78 1.44 14.99 -11.26
N ALA A 79 0.89 15.41 -12.38
CA ALA A 79 -0.54 15.26 -12.68
C ALA A 79 -0.92 13.77 -12.82
N ALA A 80 -0.11 12.98 -13.54
CA ALA A 80 -0.33 11.54 -13.68
C ALA A 80 -0.16 10.81 -12.32
N TRP A 81 0.78 11.27 -11.49
CA TRP A 81 0.95 10.77 -10.12
C TRP A 81 -0.28 11.04 -9.26
N SER A 82 -0.79 12.27 -9.26
CA SER A 82 -2.03 12.64 -8.55
C SER A 82 -3.21 11.77 -9.03
N GLU A 83 -3.41 11.64 -10.34
CA GLU A 83 -4.51 10.87 -10.91
C GLU A 83 -4.47 9.40 -10.52
N ILE A 84 -3.30 8.73 -10.56
CA ILE A 84 -3.20 7.30 -10.20
C ILE A 84 -3.42 7.08 -8.70
N ILE A 85 -2.92 7.96 -7.84
CA ILE A 85 -3.12 7.85 -6.39
C ILE A 85 -4.57 8.14 -6.00
N ALA A 86 -5.21 9.12 -6.63
CA ALA A 86 -6.62 9.44 -6.38
C ALA A 86 -7.55 8.24 -6.67
N LYS A 87 -7.23 7.44 -7.69
CA LYS A 87 -8.01 6.24 -8.10
C LYS A 87 -7.93 5.07 -7.12
N GLN A 88 -6.96 5.07 -6.19
CA GLN A 88 -6.81 3.98 -5.26
C GLN A 88 -7.70 4.17 -4.03
N ASP A 89 -8.21 3.08 -3.48
CA ASP A 89 -8.98 3.05 -2.24
C ASP A 89 -8.10 2.77 -1.01
N GLY A 90 -6.96 2.14 -1.22
CA GLY A 90 -5.98 1.83 -0.20
C GLY A 90 -4.62 1.51 -0.82
N PHE A 91 -3.62 1.26 0.01
CA PHE A 91 -2.25 1.11 -0.43
C PHE A 91 -1.52 -0.05 0.26
N VAL A 92 -0.51 -0.58 -0.43
CA VAL A 92 0.59 -1.35 0.15
C VAL A 92 1.89 -0.68 -0.27
N PHE A 93 2.65 -0.17 0.68
CA PHE A 93 3.95 0.45 0.42
C PHE A 93 5.07 -0.58 0.48
N ILE A 94 5.85 -0.71 -0.60
CA ILE A 94 7.09 -1.49 -0.64
C ILE A 94 8.24 -0.56 -0.31
N VAL A 95 8.83 -0.74 0.87
CA VAL A 95 9.73 0.25 1.50
C VAL A 95 11.10 -0.35 1.76
N GLN A 96 12.11 0.18 1.11
CA GLN A 96 13.51 -0.08 1.44
C GLN A 96 13.98 0.83 2.57
N GLU A 97 14.94 0.32 3.36
CA GLU A 97 15.61 1.13 4.35
C GLU A 97 16.96 1.65 3.82
N TYR A 98 17.11 2.96 3.79
CA TYR A 98 18.37 3.65 3.55
C TYR A 98 18.71 4.54 4.75
N ASN A 99 19.89 4.30 5.35
CA ASN A 99 20.37 5.12 6.45
C ASN A 99 19.30 5.40 7.52
N HIS A 100 18.65 4.31 7.98
CA HIS A 100 17.68 4.34 9.08
C HIS A 100 16.30 4.92 8.72
N SER A 101 16.01 5.22 7.45
CA SER A 101 14.74 5.85 7.02
C SER A 101 14.26 5.33 5.66
N ILE A 102 13.14 5.89 5.19
CA ILE A 102 12.63 5.71 3.82
C ILE A 102 13.57 6.41 2.82
N SER A 103 13.44 6.07 1.53
CA SER A 103 14.17 6.79 0.48
C SER A 103 13.68 8.21 0.31
N ALA A 104 14.59 9.09 -0.12
CA ALA A 104 14.24 10.47 -0.49
C ALA A 104 13.19 10.50 -1.62
N SER A 105 13.27 9.57 -2.58
CA SER A 105 12.31 9.48 -3.67
C SER A 105 10.90 9.14 -3.20
N LEU A 106 10.74 8.23 -2.22
CA LEU A 106 9.43 7.94 -1.64
C LEU A 106 8.89 9.15 -0.86
N LYS A 107 9.75 9.78 -0.04
CA LYS A 107 9.35 10.97 0.71
C LYS A 107 8.90 12.08 -0.24
N ASN A 108 9.67 12.33 -1.30
CA ASN A 108 9.34 13.31 -2.33
C ASN A 108 7.98 13.01 -2.99
N ALA A 109 7.75 11.75 -3.40
CA ALA A 109 6.49 11.35 -4.03
C ALA A 109 5.27 11.51 -3.10
N LEU A 110 5.44 11.27 -1.79
CA LEU A 110 4.39 11.51 -0.79
C LEU A 110 4.09 13.00 -0.64
N ASP A 111 5.12 13.85 -0.62
CA ASP A 111 5.01 15.30 -0.42
C ASP A 111 4.38 16.04 -1.61
N TYR A 112 4.37 15.44 -2.81
CA TYR A 112 3.70 16.02 -3.99
C TYR A 112 2.19 16.13 -3.85
N LEU A 113 1.58 15.31 -2.98
CA LEU A 113 0.13 15.17 -2.85
C LEU A 113 -0.30 15.30 -1.39
N ARG A 114 -1.57 15.64 -1.18
CA ARG A 114 -2.16 15.72 0.15
C ARG A 114 -3.54 15.07 0.21
N VAL A 115 -4.49 15.63 -0.49
CA VAL A 115 -5.90 15.20 -0.43
C VAL A 115 -6.11 13.81 -1.04
N GLU A 116 -5.29 13.44 -2.00
CA GLU A 116 -5.33 12.14 -2.68
C GLU A 116 -5.01 10.97 -1.73
N TRP A 117 -4.28 11.25 -0.63
CA TRP A 117 -3.96 10.27 0.40
C TRP A 117 -5.06 10.09 1.45
N ASN A 118 -5.82 11.16 1.73
CA ASN A 118 -6.67 11.24 2.92
C ASN A 118 -7.71 10.12 2.99
N ASP A 119 -7.93 9.66 4.23
CA ASP A 119 -8.97 8.69 4.59
C ASP A 119 -8.86 7.35 3.84
N LYS A 120 -7.63 6.92 3.58
CA LYS A 120 -7.31 5.63 2.95
C LYS A 120 -6.52 4.73 3.91
N ALA A 121 -6.67 3.40 3.74
CA ALA A 121 -5.90 2.44 4.53
C ALA A 121 -4.58 2.10 3.85
N ALA A 122 -3.56 1.73 4.64
CA ALA A 122 -2.28 1.28 4.12
C ALA A 122 -1.66 0.13 4.91
N GLY A 123 -1.05 -0.81 4.18
CA GLY A 123 -0.08 -1.78 4.68
C GLY A 123 1.35 -1.37 4.29
N ILE A 124 2.33 -1.89 5.01
CA ILE A 124 3.75 -1.65 4.73
C ILE A 124 4.44 -3.01 4.61
N VAL A 125 5.18 -3.21 3.53
CA VAL A 125 6.13 -4.31 3.36
C VAL A 125 7.50 -3.69 3.24
N SER A 126 8.34 -3.88 4.25
CA SER A 126 9.68 -3.29 4.23
C SER A 126 10.78 -4.31 4.00
N TYR A 127 11.93 -3.84 3.57
CA TYR A 127 13.13 -4.66 3.45
C TYR A 127 14.40 -3.86 3.74
N GLY A 128 15.40 -4.57 4.25
CA GLY A 128 16.69 -4.00 4.63
C GLY A 128 17.52 -4.98 5.44
N SER A 129 18.69 -4.57 5.94
CA SER A 129 19.56 -5.42 6.76
C SER A 129 18.86 -5.91 8.05
N VAL A 130 18.00 -5.08 8.63
CA VAL A 130 17.15 -5.40 9.78
C VAL A 130 15.66 -5.43 9.40
N GLY A 131 15.36 -5.94 8.20
CA GLY A 131 13.99 -6.02 7.70
C GLY A 131 13.36 -4.67 7.30
N GLY A 132 14.09 -3.56 7.33
CA GLY A 132 13.58 -2.22 7.04
C GLY A 132 12.66 -1.65 8.11
N ALA A 133 12.73 -2.16 9.34
CA ALA A 133 11.80 -1.80 10.42
C ALA A 133 11.83 -0.30 10.77
N ARG A 134 13.01 0.33 10.74
CA ARG A 134 13.16 1.76 11.06
C ARG A 134 12.54 2.65 9.98
N ALA A 135 12.69 2.26 8.71
CA ALA A 135 12.05 2.96 7.60
C ALA A 135 10.52 2.82 7.68
N ALA A 136 10.00 1.66 8.06
CA ALA A 136 8.58 1.46 8.27
C ALA A 136 8.03 2.36 9.39
N GLU A 137 8.74 2.49 10.52
CA GLU A 137 8.32 3.37 11.62
C GLU A 137 8.35 4.85 11.22
N HIS A 138 9.36 5.30 10.46
CA HIS A 138 9.37 6.66 9.93
C HIS A 138 8.20 6.90 8.96
N LEU A 139 7.90 5.91 8.09
CA LEU A 139 6.76 6.02 7.19
C LEU A 139 5.43 6.13 7.94
N ARG A 140 5.24 5.40 9.04
CA ARG A 140 4.01 5.47 9.85
C ARG A 140 3.69 6.90 10.30
N GLY A 141 4.69 7.63 10.78
CA GLY A 141 4.51 9.04 11.18
C GLY A 141 4.09 9.93 10.01
N ILE A 142 4.68 9.71 8.83
CA ILE A 142 4.35 10.45 7.61
C ILE A 142 2.92 10.12 7.15
N LEU A 143 2.54 8.85 7.14
CA LEU A 143 1.19 8.41 6.77
C LEU A 143 0.13 8.97 7.71
N SER A 144 0.43 9.06 9.02
CA SER A 144 -0.46 9.68 9.99
C SER A 144 -0.71 11.15 9.69
N GLU A 145 0.32 11.92 9.31
CA GLU A 145 0.17 13.34 8.89
C GLU A 145 -0.68 13.47 7.62
N LEU A 146 -0.61 12.49 6.70
CA LEU A 146 -1.40 12.44 5.47
C LEU A 146 -2.81 11.86 5.68
N SER A 147 -3.25 11.66 6.93
CA SER A 147 -4.54 11.03 7.28
C SER A 147 -4.72 9.63 6.65
N VAL A 148 -3.63 8.87 6.51
CA VAL A 148 -3.65 7.48 6.05
C VAL A 148 -3.60 6.53 7.23
N ALA A 149 -4.61 5.68 7.37
CA ALA A 149 -4.69 4.69 8.44
C ALA A 149 -3.82 3.47 8.13
N HIS A 150 -2.64 3.37 8.74
CA HIS A 150 -1.74 2.25 8.54
C HIS A 150 -2.04 1.09 9.50
N VAL A 151 -2.06 -0.14 8.99
CA VAL A 151 -2.32 -1.33 9.79
C VAL A 151 -1.11 -1.78 10.62
N ARG A 152 -1.38 -2.58 11.66
CA ARG A 152 -0.34 -3.05 12.59
C ARG A 152 0.60 -4.06 11.94
N VAL A 153 0.07 -5.07 11.24
CA VAL A 153 0.90 -6.14 10.67
C VAL A 153 1.80 -5.58 9.57
N HIS A 154 3.08 -5.95 9.66
CA HIS A 154 4.13 -5.37 8.84
C HIS A 154 5.13 -6.48 8.45
N PRO A 155 5.02 -7.04 7.24
CA PRO A 155 6.03 -7.95 6.71
C PRO A 155 7.38 -7.25 6.57
N ALA A 156 8.43 -7.82 7.18
CA ALA A 156 9.77 -7.26 7.23
C ALA A 156 10.78 -8.26 6.65
N LEU A 157 11.31 -7.98 5.45
CA LEU A 157 12.20 -8.87 4.71
C LEU A 157 13.67 -8.53 5.00
N SER A 158 14.42 -9.47 5.56
CA SER A 158 15.85 -9.30 5.78
C SER A 158 16.66 -9.58 4.53
N LEU A 159 17.57 -8.68 4.15
CA LEU A 159 18.50 -8.91 3.03
C LEU A 159 19.40 -10.14 3.24
N PHE A 160 19.52 -10.64 4.46
CA PHE A 160 20.37 -11.79 4.79
C PHE A 160 19.65 -13.14 4.73
N THR A 161 18.33 -13.15 4.93
CA THR A 161 17.54 -14.39 5.02
C THR A 161 16.47 -14.53 3.96
N ASP A 162 15.96 -13.42 3.42
CA ASP A 162 14.88 -13.39 2.44
C ASP A 162 15.36 -13.02 1.03
N PHE A 163 16.70 -12.87 0.85
CA PHE A 163 17.32 -12.62 -0.45
C PHE A 163 18.56 -13.47 -0.63
N GLU A 164 18.74 -14.03 -1.82
CA GLU A 164 19.99 -14.64 -2.24
C GLU A 164 20.94 -13.57 -2.76
N ASN A 165 22.17 -13.56 -2.25
CA ASN A 165 23.19 -12.54 -2.57
C ASN A 165 22.71 -11.08 -2.41
N GLY A 166 21.69 -10.84 -1.58
CA GLY A 166 21.11 -9.51 -1.33
C GLY A 166 20.37 -8.90 -2.54
N THR A 167 20.17 -9.63 -3.61
CA THR A 167 19.61 -9.12 -4.88
C THR A 167 18.47 -9.95 -5.44
N GLU A 168 18.39 -11.23 -5.15
CA GLU A 168 17.33 -12.12 -5.61
C GLU A 168 16.38 -12.46 -4.46
N LEU A 169 15.11 -12.09 -4.59
CA LEU A 169 14.11 -12.34 -3.56
C LEU A 169 13.79 -13.83 -3.41
N LYS A 170 14.02 -14.36 -2.22
CA LYS A 170 13.69 -15.76 -1.81
C LYS A 170 13.08 -15.76 -0.41
N PRO A 171 11.86 -15.23 -0.26
CA PRO A 171 11.24 -15.08 1.04
C PRO A 171 10.86 -16.44 1.63
N ALA A 172 11.04 -16.58 2.94
CA ALA A 172 10.56 -17.74 3.68
C ALA A 172 9.02 -17.79 3.71
N ASP A 173 8.44 -18.98 3.90
CA ASP A 173 6.98 -19.17 3.93
C ASP A 173 6.27 -18.29 4.98
N VAL A 174 6.92 -18.00 6.11
CA VAL A 174 6.39 -17.11 7.15
C VAL A 174 6.14 -15.70 6.61
N GLN A 175 6.90 -15.26 5.63
CA GLN A 175 6.72 -13.93 5.03
C GLN A 175 5.45 -13.86 4.19
N ALA A 176 5.12 -14.93 3.46
CA ALA A 176 3.86 -15.02 2.71
C ALA A 176 2.65 -14.98 3.66
N ALA A 177 2.72 -15.70 4.79
CA ALA A 177 1.69 -15.66 5.82
C ALA A 177 1.53 -14.24 6.40
N SER A 178 2.64 -13.54 6.65
CA SER A 178 2.64 -12.16 7.15
C SER A 178 2.01 -11.17 6.15
N VAL A 179 2.29 -11.32 4.85
CA VAL A 179 1.62 -10.50 3.80
C VAL A 179 0.12 -10.72 3.82
N ASN A 180 -0.35 -11.97 3.90
CA ASN A 180 -1.78 -12.25 3.97
C ASN A 180 -2.43 -11.65 5.23
N GLN A 181 -1.79 -11.78 6.40
CA GLN A 181 -2.27 -11.15 7.64
C GLN A 181 -2.33 -9.62 7.55
N MET A 182 -1.37 -8.99 6.87
CA MET A 182 -1.41 -7.55 6.60
C MET A 182 -2.63 -7.20 5.74
N LEU A 183 -2.88 -7.93 4.66
CA LEU A 183 -4.01 -7.71 3.77
C LEU A 183 -5.36 -7.97 4.47
N ASP A 184 -5.43 -8.94 5.40
CA ASP A 184 -6.61 -9.16 6.26
C ASP A 184 -6.98 -7.94 7.11
N GLN A 185 -6.03 -7.04 7.35
CA GLN A 185 -6.28 -5.76 8.02
C GLN A 185 -6.55 -4.63 7.02
N VAL A 186 -5.78 -4.55 5.93
CA VAL A 186 -5.90 -3.46 4.93
C VAL A 186 -7.27 -3.46 4.27
N ILE A 187 -7.77 -4.62 3.84
CA ILE A 187 -9.02 -4.70 3.06
C ILE A 187 -10.23 -4.23 3.87
N PRO A 188 -10.52 -4.75 5.08
CA PRO A 188 -11.67 -4.25 5.85
C PRO A 188 -11.52 -2.80 6.28
N TRP A 189 -10.30 -2.32 6.58
CA TRP A 189 -10.07 -0.90 6.88
C TRP A 189 -10.33 -0.03 5.66
N THR A 190 -9.89 -0.44 4.47
CA THR A 190 -10.19 0.25 3.20
C THR A 190 -11.70 0.36 3.00
N THR A 191 -12.43 -0.75 3.16
CA THR A 191 -13.89 -0.76 3.03
C THR A 191 -14.56 0.19 4.02
N ALA A 192 -14.13 0.19 5.29
CA ALA A 192 -14.68 1.07 6.30
C ALA A 192 -14.41 2.56 6.00
N LEU A 193 -13.17 2.89 5.61
CA LEU A 193 -12.78 4.28 5.30
C LEU A 193 -13.44 4.80 4.02
N ASN A 194 -13.78 3.93 3.06
CA ASN A 194 -14.56 4.33 1.88
C ASN A 194 -15.91 4.98 2.26
N THR A 195 -16.47 4.64 3.42
CA THR A 195 -17.76 5.21 3.87
C THR A 195 -17.69 6.68 4.28
N ILE A 196 -16.49 7.16 4.62
CA ILE A 196 -16.28 8.56 5.05
C ILE A 196 -15.71 9.45 3.94
N ARG A 197 -15.19 8.86 2.87
CA ARG A 197 -14.75 9.60 1.68
C ARG A 197 -15.96 10.03 0.86
N LYS A 198 -16.06 11.33 0.63
CA LYS A 198 -17.14 11.95 -0.15
C LYS A 198 -16.65 12.38 -1.52
#